data_8287141ccd84c6c34e7cfbe516219ac3
#
_entry.id   8287141ccd84c6c34e7cfbe516219ac3
#
_cell.length_a   1.000
_cell.length_b   1.000
_cell.length_c   1.000
_cell.angle_alpha   90.00
_cell.angle_beta   90.00
_cell.angle_gamma   90.00
#
_symmetry.space_group_name_H-M   'P 1'
#
loop_
_entity.id
_entity.type
_entity.pdbx_description
1 polymer ?
#
loop_
_entity_poly.entity_id
_entity_poly.type
_entity_poly.pdbx_seq_one_letter_code
_entity_poly.pdbx_strand_id
1 'polypeptide(L)'
;MKFSYCTNSFRLRPLSDAIEGIAKAGFCAVEIMADRPHAFPEDVTAAQITELIQCLNTNGVKVSNMMASRVSALGDGSSPSWLAEDWEERERRILYTLDSMRLAAAMGIPHITIAPAAPIPSSMNKKEAWRLFLASMHRVLPLSHRLGVQVLVTPEPGSVLESSEEIAALIKELVDYDQTGCRQLRVDFDITSFARLSEEPCEAYEKLAPYVSHIHIGDIAENLDRRRLQLGAGVLDFPKFLRCIETSGYDGFVAIQLDDYEQQAEKAVIASANYLKEKGFLPADPEDCQQ
;
A
#
# COMPACT_ATOMS: atom_id res chain seq x y z
N MET A 1 -12.61 4.61 -11.10
CA MET A 1 -11.82 4.37 -9.87
C MET A 1 -12.74 4.16 -8.68
N LYS A 2 -12.28 3.44 -7.65
CA LYS A 2 -13.02 3.13 -6.42
C LYS A 2 -12.19 3.57 -5.21
N PHE A 3 -12.85 4.01 -4.13
CA PHE A 3 -12.12 4.46 -2.96
C PHE A 3 -12.10 3.41 -1.85
N SER A 4 -10.97 3.29 -1.18
CA SER A 4 -10.78 2.49 0.03
C SER A 4 -10.11 3.31 1.12
N TYR A 5 -10.08 2.77 2.32
CA TYR A 5 -9.42 3.43 3.46
C TYR A 5 -8.52 2.42 4.18
N CYS A 6 -7.30 2.84 4.52
CA CYS A 6 -6.33 1.98 5.19
C CYS A 6 -6.63 1.84 6.68
N THR A 7 -6.57 0.62 7.18
CA THR A 7 -6.82 0.32 8.59
C THR A 7 -5.70 0.81 9.53
N ASN A 8 -4.61 1.38 9.00
CA ASN A 8 -3.51 1.89 9.82
C ASN A 8 -3.94 2.97 10.81
N SER A 9 -4.93 3.80 10.48
CA SER A 9 -5.50 4.79 11.41
C SER A 9 -6.28 4.15 12.58
N PHE A 10 -6.62 2.87 12.48
CA PHE A 10 -7.38 2.13 13.50
C PHE A 10 -6.53 1.20 14.38
N ARG A 11 -5.23 1.44 14.50
CA ARG A 11 -4.29 0.57 15.27
C ARG A 11 -4.66 0.38 16.74
N LEU A 12 -5.49 1.22 17.31
CA LEU A 12 -5.99 1.08 18.68
C LEU A 12 -7.32 0.31 18.79
N ARG A 13 -7.79 -0.25 17.67
CA ARG A 13 -9.06 -0.99 17.56
C ARG A 13 -8.82 -2.37 16.96
N PRO A 14 -9.69 -3.36 17.23
CA PRO A 14 -9.72 -4.59 16.49
C PRO A 14 -9.98 -4.35 14.99
N LEU A 15 -9.52 -5.26 14.14
CA LEU A 15 -9.72 -5.14 12.69
C LEU A 15 -11.20 -5.12 12.30
N SER A 16 -12.05 -5.88 13.00
CA SER A 16 -13.52 -5.86 12.81
C SER A 16 -14.11 -4.45 12.98
N ASP A 17 -13.69 -3.75 14.03
CA ASP A 17 -14.18 -2.39 14.32
C ASP A 17 -13.69 -1.39 13.25
N ALA A 18 -12.46 -1.58 12.75
CA ALA A 18 -11.92 -0.79 11.65
C ALA A 18 -12.76 -0.99 10.38
N ILE A 19 -13.05 -2.25 10.01
CA ILE A 19 -13.89 -2.60 8.86
C ILE A 19 -15.27 -1.94 8.97
N GLU A 20 -15.93 -2.09 10.12
CA GLU A 20 -17.25 -1.51 10.38
C GLU A 20 -17.23 0.03 10.31
N GLY A 21 -16.23 0.68 10.94
CA GLY A 21 -16.09 2.13 10.93
C GLY A 21 -15.86 2.70 9.54
N ILE A 22 -15.03 2.04 8.72
CA ILE A 22 -14.75 2.42 7.34
C ILE A 22 -16.00 2.25 6.46
N ALA A 23 -16.70 1.13 6.60
CA ALA A 23 -17.96 0.87 5.89
C ALA A 23 -19.04 1.91 6.22
N LYS A 24 -19.24 2.24 7.52
CA LYS A 24 -20.18 3.27 7.98
C LYS A 24 -19.86 4.68 7.46
N ALA A 25 -18.59 4.97 7.19
CA ALA A 25 -18.19 6.24 6.58
C ALA A 25 -18.54 6.32 5.07
N GLY A 26 -18.94 5.20 4.45
CA GLY A 26 -19.36 5.13 3.05
C GLY A 26 -18.29 4.63 2.08
N PHE A 27 -17.20 4.03 2.57
CA PHE A 27 -16.22 3.38 1.69
C PHE A 27 -16.68 1.96 1.31
N CYS A 28 -16.50 1.60 0.04
CA CYS A 28 -16.82 0.27 -0.48
C CYS A 28 -15.68 -0.75 -0.32
N ALA A 29 -14.53 -0.32 0.18
CA ALA A 29 -13.38 -1.19 0.39
C ALA A 29 -12.50 -0.70 1.55
N VAL A 30 -11.73 -1.65 2.09
CA VAL A 30 -10.69 -1.42 3.10
C VAL A 30 -9.34 -1.88 2.56
N GLU A 31 -8.28 -1.21 2.96
CA GLU A 31 -6.93 -1.73 2.85
C GLU A 31 -6.50 -2.24 4.21
N ILE A 32 -6.07 -3.50 4.28
CA ILE A 32 -5.74 -4.15 5.56
C ILE A 32 -4.23 -4.07 5.81
N MET A 33 -3.85 -3.60 6.99
CA MET A 33 -2.46 -3.60 7.44
C MET A 33 -2.04 -5.02 7.86
N ALA A 34 -0.99 -5.56 7.23
CA ALA A 34 -0.39 -6.87 7.56
C ALA A 34 0.53 -6.78 8.79
N ASP A 35 0.09 -6.11 9.82
CA ASP A 35 0.85 -5.88 11.06
C ASP A 35 -0.09 -5.93 12.27
N ARG A 36 0.47 -6.05 13.46
CA ARG A 36 -0.30 -5.97 14.72
C ARG A 36 -0.87 -4.56 14.91
N PRO A 37 -2.07 -4.47 15.43
CA PRO A 37 -2.93 -5.56 15.95
C PRO A 37 -3.89 -6.16 14.90
N HIS A 38 -3.74 -5.88 13.62
CA HIS A 38 -4.72 -6.27 12.60
C HIS A 38 -4.41 -7.67 12.01
N ALA A 39 -3.68 -7.73 10.90
CA ALA A 39 -3.50 -8.97 10.15
C ALA A 39 -2.03 -9.38 10.05
N PHE A 40 -1.32 -9.41 11.19
CA PHE A 40 0.05 -9.94 11.22
C PHE A 40 0.01 -11.45 10.90
N PRO A 41 0.69 -11.93 9.83
CA PRO A 41 0.46 -13.26 9.29
C PRO A 41 0.61 -14.42 10.29
N GLU A 42 1.56 -14.31 11.21
CA GLU A 42 1.81 -15.36 12.23
C GLU A 42 0.69 -15.45 13.28
N ASP A 43 -0.08 -14.39 13.48
CA ASP A 43 -1.14 -14.34 14.49
C ASP A 43 -2.49 -14.76 13.93
N VAL A 44 -2.67 -14.83 12.59
CA VAL A 44 -3.97 -15.04 11.96
C VAL A 44 -4.19 -16.52 11.68
N THR A 45 -5.13 -17.13 12.41
CA THR A 45 -5.56 -18.52 12.23
C THR A 45 -6.59 -18.66 11.11
N ALA A 46 -6.79 -19.90 10.62
CA ALA A 46 -7.81 -20.20 9.61
C ALA A 46 -9.25 -19.83 10.09
N ALA A 47 -9.53 -19.97 11.39
CA ALA A 47 -10.81 -19.55 11.97
C ALA A 47 -10.99 -18.03 11.88
N GLN A 48 -9.97 -17.26 12.25
CA GLN A 48 -9.99 -15.79 12.15
C GLN A 48 -10.09 -15.30 10.69
N ILE A 49 -9.48 -15.99 9.72
CA ILE A 49 -9.68 -15.69 8.30
C ILE A 49 -11.16 -15.80 7.94
N THR A 50 -11.83 -16.88 8.37
CA THR A 50 -13.26 -17.08 8.12
C THR A 50 -14.10 -15.98 8.75
N GLU A 51 -13.81 -15.61 10.00
CA GLU A 51 -14.50 -14.54 10.73
C GLU A 51 -14.29 -13.17 10.03
N LEU A 52 -13.09 -12.87 9.57
CA LEU A 52 -12.78 -11.65 8.85
C LEU A 52 -13.51 -11.57 7.51
N ILE A 53 -13.54 -12.67 6.74
CA ILE A 53 -14.29 -12.74 5.48
C ILE A 53 -15.79 -12.53 5.75
N GLN A 54 -16.33 -13.12 6.81
CA GLN A 54 -17.73 -12.91 7.21
C GLN A 54 -17.99 -11.46 7.61
N CYS A 55 -17.07 -10.83 8.36
CA CYS A 55 -17.17 -9.43 8.74
C CYS A 55 -17.17 -8.50 7.51
N LEU A 56 -16.28 -8.72 6.54
CA LEU A 56 -16.24 -7.99 5.28
C LEU A 56 -17.55 -8.12 4.50
N ASN A 57 -18.06 -9.34 4.37
CA ASN A 57 -19.32 -9.61 3.66
C ASN A 57 -20.53 -8.96 4.35
N THR A 58 -20.60 -9.03 5.68
CA THR A 58 -21.68 -8.41 6.47
C THR A 58 -21.71 -6.89 6.31
N ASN A 59 -20.54 -6.27 6.21
CA ASN A 59 -20.41 -4.82 6.01
C ASN A 59 -20.43 -4.40 4.52
N GLY A 60 -20.52 -5.34 3.59
CA GLY A 60 -20.58 -5.06 2.15
C GLY A 60 -19.31 -4.42 1.58
N VAL A 61 -18.15 -4.64 2.21
CA VAL A 61 -16.87 -4.05 1.77
C VAL A 61 -15.90 -5.12 1.25
N LYS A 62 -15.09 -4.73 0.26
CA LYS A 62 -14.01 -5.54 -0.30
C LYS A 62 -12.68 -5.19 0.34
N VAL A 63 -11.69 -6.05 0.18
CA VAL A 63 -10.30 -5.69 0.50
C VAL A 63 -9.62 -5.20 -0.78
N SER A 64 -9.16 -3.96 -0.78
CA SER A 64 -8.47 -3.35 -1.92
C SER A 64 -7.02 -3.80 -2.04
N ASN A 65 -6.34 -3.97 -0.91
CA ASN A 65 -4.92 -4.31 -0.83
C ASN A 65 -4.57 -4.78 0.58
N MET A 66 -3.45 -5.51 0.71
CA MET A 66 -2.83 -5.80 2.00
C MET A 66 -1.51 -5.03 2.12
N MET A 67 -1.42 -4.10 3.06
CA MET A 67 -0.23 -3.28 3.27
C MET A 67 0.80 -4.04 4.11
N ALA A 68 1.85 -4.56 3.47
CA ALA A 68 2.98 -5.27 4.07
C ALA A 68 4.30 -4.46 3.98
N SER A 69 4.20 -3.14 3.88
CA SER A 69 5.36 -2.26 3.68
C SER A 69 6.21 -2.11 4.96
N ARG A 70 5.56 -1.95 6.10
CA ARG A 70 6.21 -1.84 7.42
C ARG A 70 5.68 -2.94 8.33
N VAL A 71 6.53 -3.42 9.24
CA VAL A 71 6.16 -4.45 10.19
C VAL A 71 6.72 -4.14 11.57
N SER A 72 5.92 -3.44 12.37
CA SER A 72 6.28 -3.08 13.75
C SER A 72 6.28 -4.29 14.69
N ALA A 73 5.57 -5.35 14.33
CA ALA A 73 5.51 -6.60 15.08
C ALA A 73 6.87 -7.34 15.16
N LEU A 74 7.78 -7.10 14.21
CA LEU A 74 9.09 -7.76 14.13
C LEU A 74 10.26 -6.81 14.49
N GLY A 75 10.00 -5.50 14.63
CA GLY A 75 11.05 -4.51 14.89
C GLY A 75 10.50 -3.10 15.08
N ASP A 76 11.22 -2.11 14.62
CA ASP A 76 10.88 -0.68 14.75
C ASP A 76 10.10 -0.13 13.53
N GLY A 77 9.62 -1.01 12.66
CA GLY A 77 8.95 -0.65 11.40
C GLY A 77 9.90 -0.45 10.22
N SER A 78 11.19 -0.20 10.45
CA SER A 78 12.24 -0.22 9.42
C SER A 78 12.97 -1.56 9.36
N SER A 79 12.95 -2.32 10.44
CA SER A 79 13.49 -3.68 10.59
C SER A 79 12.35 -4.69 10.76
N PRO A 80 12.46 -5.91 10.18
CA PRO A 80 13.54 -6.40 9.34
C PRO A 80 13.57 -5.74 7.95
N SER A 81 14.78 -5.49 7.45
CA SER A 81 15.02 -4.78 6.19
C SER A 81 15.48 -5.70 5.07
N TRP A 82 15.11 -5.38 3.82
CA TRP A 82 15.65 -6.01 2.61
C TRP A 82 17.16 -5.82 2.44
N LEU A 83 17.72 -4.77 3.06
CA LEU A 83 19.10 -4.34 2.94
C LEU A 83 19.91 -4.54 4.24
N ALA A 84 19.36 -5.24 5.22
CA ALA A 84 20.10 -5.52 6.45
C ALA A 84 21.44 -6.23 6.14
N GLU A 85 22.51 -5.87 6.83
CA GLU A 85 23.81 -6.53 6.68
C GLU A 85 23.73 -7.98 7.16
N ASP A 86 22.99 -8.22 8.23
CA ASP A 86 22.67 -9.55 8.71
C ASP A 86 21.73 -10.28 7.74
N TRP A 87 22.16 -11.45 7.29
CA TRP A 87 21.38 -12.28 6.37
C TRP A 87 20.11 -12.85 7.05
N GLU A 88 20.13 -13.13 8.35
CA GLU A 88 18.98 -13.64 9.09
C GLU A 88 17.87 -12.59 9.18
N GLU A 89 18.25 -11.33 9.32
CA GLU A 89 17.30 -10.23 9.29
C GLU A 89 16.65 -10.06 7.90
N ARG A 90 17.46 -10.14 6.82
CA ARG A 90 16.92 -10.16 5.45
C ARG A 90 15.98 -11.33 5.22
N GLU A 91 16.35 -12.51 5.72
CA GLU A 91 15.52 -13.72 5.61
C GLU A 91 14.18 -13.53 6.32
N ARG A 92 14.16 -12.96 7.52
CA ARG A 92 12.92 -12.62 8.23
C ARG A 92 12.03 -11.68 7.41
N ARG A 93 12.62 -10.69 6.72
CA ARG A 93 11.86 -9.81 5.82
C ARG A 93 11.23 -10.56 4.65
N ILE A 94 12.00 -11.45 4.02
CA ILE A 94 11.51 -12.29 2.92
C ILE A 94 10.38 -13.20 3.41
N LEU A 95 10.58 -13.93 4.52
CA LEU A 95 9.59 -14.84 5.08
C LEU A 95 8.29 -14.10 5.44
N TYR A 96 8.37 -12.97 6.11
CA TYR A 96 7.21 -12.14 6.41
C TYR A 96 6.44 -11.77 5.13
N THR A 97 7.13 -11.40 4.06
CA THR A 97 6.49 -11.05 2.79
C THR A 97 5.83 -12.28 2.15
N LEU A 98 6.48 -13.45 2.19
CA LEU A 98 5.90 -14.71 1.70
C LEU A 98 4.65 -15.10 2.50
N ASP A 99 4.66 -14.91 3.81
CA ASP A 99 3.52 -15.22 4.68
C ASP A 99 2.37 -14.22 4.50
N SER A 100 2.69 -12.94 4.30
CA SER A 100 1.69 -11.93 3.90
C SER A 100 1.01 -12.28 2.58
N MET A 101 1.74 -12.78 1.59
CA MET A 101 1.13 -13.26 0.33
C MET A 101 0.24 -14.49 0.53
N ARG A 102 0.63 -15.44 1.39
CA ARG A 102 -0.20 -16.61 1.71
C ARG A 102 -1.50 -16.18 2.39
N LEU A 103 -1.42 -15.26 3.34
CA LEU A 103 -2.58 -14.70 4.01
C LEU A 103 -3.47 -13.94 3.03
N ALA A 104 -2.90 -13.09 2.18
CA ALA A 104 -3.62 -12.37 1.13
C ALA A 104 -4.38 -13.36 0.21
N ALA A 105 -3.71 -14.41 -0.26
CA ALA A 105 -4.34 -15.44 -1.09
C ALA A 105 -5.49 -16.16 -0.36
N ALA A 106 -5.31 -16.51 0.92
CA ALA A 106 -6.33 -17.16 1.73
C ALA A 106 -7.57 -16.27 1.96
N MET A 107 -7.39 -14.95 1.97
CA MET A 107 -8.46 -13.95 2.09
C MET A 107 -9.02 -13.48 0.73
N GLY A 108 -8.50 -13.97 -0.40
CA GLY A 108 -8.89 -13.52 -1.74
C GLY A 108 -8.44 -12.09 -2.08
N ILE A 109 -7.38 -11.60 -1.42
CA ILE A 109 -6.83 -10.25 -1.66
C ILE A 109 -5.89 -10.31 -2.87
N PRO A 110 -6.06 -9.41 -3.88
CA PRO A 110 -5.37 -9.55 -5.16
C PRO A 110 -3.89 -9.16 -5.12
N HIS A 111 -3.48 -8.35 -4.15
CA HIS A 111 -2.10 -7.85 -4.07
C HIS A 111 -1.68 -7.45 -2.66
N ILE A 112 -0.37 -7.38 -2.47
CA ILE A 112 0.25 -6.83 -1.26
C ILE A 112 1.18 -5.68 -1.65
N THR A 113 1.25 -4.64 -0.83
CA THR A 113 2.24 -3.55 -1.00
C THR A 113 3.44 -3.77 -0.10
N ILE A 114 4.64 -3.67 -0.68
CA ILE A 114 5.91 -3.63 0.03
C ILE A 114 6.60 -2.29 -0.19
N ALA A 115 7.32 -1.79 0.82
CA ALA A 115 8.24 -0.67 0.65
C ALA A 115 9.67 -1.20 0.43
N PRO A 116 10.46 -0.55 -0.44
CA PRO A 116 11.90 -0.78 -0.47
C PRO A 116 12.51 -0.34 0.86
N ALA A 117 13.67 -0.90 1.19
CA ALA A 117 14.33 -0.51 2.43
C ALA A 117 14.86 0.92 2.37
N ALA A 118 14.57 1.68 3.39
CA ALA A 118 15.13 3.01 3.62
C ALA A 118 15.48 3.19 5.11
N PRO A 119 16.61 3.84 5.43
CA PRO A 119 17.65 4.26 4.50
C PRO A 119 18.52 3.10 4.00
N ILE A 120 19.25 3.33 2.90
CA ILE A 120 20.35 2.42 2.49
C ILE A 120 21.41 2.48 3.58
N PRO A 121 21.90 1.33 4.11
CA PRO A 121 22.97 1.30 5.09
C PRO A 121 24.21 2.07 4.62
N SER A 122 24.87 2.81 5.52
CA SER A 122 26.06 3.62 5.18
C SER A 122 27.26 2.79 4.70
N SER A 123 27.30 1.52 5.03
CA SER A 123 28.28 0.54 4.56
C SER A 123 28.07 0.08 3.11
N MET A 124 26.91 0.42 2.50
CA MET A 124 26.46 -0.11 1.22
C MET A 124 26.22 1.05 0.24
N ASN A 125 26.73 0.92 -0.98
CA ASN A 125 26.37 1.87 -2.05
C ASN A 125 25.05 1.46 -2.74
N LYS A 126 24.45 2.40 -3.48
CA LYS A 126 23.14 2.19 -4.13
C LYS A 126 23.13 0.98 -5.10
N LYS A 127 24.25 0.73 -5.80
CA LYS A 127 24.33 -0.41 -6.74
C LYS A 127 24.34 -1.76 -6.02
N GLU A 128 25.00 -1.84 -4.87
CA GLU A 128 24.97 -3.03 -4.02
C GLU A 128 23.59 -3.26 -3.43
N ALA A 129 22.98 -2.19 -2.90
CA ALA A 129 21.61 -2.21 -2.39
C ALA A 129 20.60 -2.67 -3.45
N TRP A 130 20.72 -2.14 -4.68
CA TRP A 130 19.89 -2.56 -5.82
C TRP A 130 20.00 -4.07 -6.10
N ARG A 131 21.24 -4.59 -6.20
CA ARG A 131 21.45 -6.02 -6.45
C ARG A 131 20.87 -6.91 -5.34
N LEU A 132 21.01 -6.47 -4.09
CA LEU A 132 20.50 -7.22 -2.94
C LEU A 132 18.96 -7.22 -2.91
N PHE A 133 18.34 -6.08 -3.19
CA PHE A 133 16.90 -5.97 -3.32
C PHE A 133 16.37 -6.82 -4.47
N LEU A 134 17.00 -6.75 -5.64
CA LEU A 134 16.65 -7.55 -6.81
C LEU A 134 16.75 -9.06 -6.52
N ALA A 135 17.82 -9.50 -5.84
CA ALA A 135 17.98 -10.90 -5.43
C ALA A 135 16.85 -11.35 -4.48
N SER A 136 16.37 -10.45 -3.61
CA SER A 136 15.23 -10.75 -2.74
C SER A 136 13.92 -10.84 -3.54
N MET A 137 13.72 -10.01 -4.55
CA MET A 137 12.54 -10.10 -5.44
C MET A 137 12.51 -11.41 -6.22
N HIS A 138 13.65 -11.91 -6.70
CA HIS A 138 13.72 -13.23 -7.33
C HIS A 138 13.30 -14.39 -6.41
N ARG A 139 13.38 -14.23 -5.10
CA ARG A 139 12.89 -15.21 -4.13
C ARG A 139 11.39 -15.08 -3.85
N VAL A 140 10.85 -13.88 -3.93
CA VAL A 140 9.47 -13.55 -3.59
C VAL A 140 8.51 -13.80 -4.77
N LEU A 141 8.87 -13.33 -5.98
CA LEU A 141 7.98 -13.33 -7.15
C LEU A 141 7.52 -14.72 -7.62
N PRO A 142 8.30 -15.82 -7.50
CA PRO A 142 7.79 -17.14 -7.85
C PRO A 142 6.59 -17.60 -7.01
N LEU A 143 6.51 -17.21 -5.71
CA LEU A 143 5.33 -17.50 -4.90
C LEU A 143 4.15 -16.61 -5.29
N SER A 144 4.40 -15.34 -5.54
CA SER A 144 3.41 -14.37 -6.04
C SER A 144 2.71 -14.91 -7.30
N HIS A 145 3.49 -15.41 -8.27
CA HIS A 145 2.95 -16.04 -9.48
C HIS A 145 2.06 -17.26 -9.16
N ARG A 146 2.53 -18.16 -8.30
CA ARG A 146 1.77 -19.37 -7.93
C ARG A 146 0.46 -19.09 -7.20
N LEU A 147 0.44 -18.05 -6.37
CA LEU A 147 -0.74 -17.65 -5.59
C LEU A 147 -1.68 -16.72 -6.37
N GLY A 148 -1.23 -16.13 -7.48
CA GLY A 148 -1.97 -15.10 -8.19
C GLY A 148 -2.09 -13.78 -7.43
N VAL A 149 -1.21 -13.55 -6.44
CA VAL A 149 -1.17 -12.32 -5.63
C VAL A 149 -0.05 -11.42 -6.14
N GLN A 150 -0.36 -10.23 -6.60
CA GLN A 150 0.66 -9.27 -7.07
C GLN A 150 1.45 -8.68 -5.90
N VAL A 151 2.72 -8.40 -6.14
CA VAL A 151 3.58 -7.62 -5.23
C VAL A 151 3.69 -6.21 -5.78
N LEU A 152 3.24 -5.23 -5.00
CA LEU A 152 3.29 -3.83 -5.37
C LEU A 152 4.46 -3.15 -4.65
N VAL A 153 5.24 -2.36 -5.40
CA VAL A 153 6.31 -1.52 -4.84
C VAL A 153 5.89 -0.06 -4.87
N THR A 154 6.30 0.67 -3.86
CA THR A 154 6.14 2.13 -3.77
C THR A 154 7.52 2.78 -3.61
N PRO A 155 7.79 3.97 -4.16
CA PRO A 155 9.07 4.64 -3.93
C PRO A 155 9.16 5.18 -2.50
N GLU A 156 10.38 5.31 -2.01
CA GLU A 156 10.62 5.93 -0.72
C GLU A 156 11.95 6.72 -0.73
N PRO A 157 11.96 7.99 -0.29
CA PRO A 157 13.18 8.78 -0.18
C PRO A 157 14.25 8.10 0.67
N GLY A 158 15.50 8.06 0.18
CA GLY A 158 16.62 7.39 0.83
C GLY A 158 16.71 5.89 0.57
N SER A 159 15.81 5.33 -0.24
CA SER A 159 15.77 3.90 -0.55
C SER A 159 16.46 3.55 -1.87
N VAL A 160 16.34 2.30 -2.29
CA VAL A 160 16.79 1.85 -3.63
C VAL A 160 15.86 2.29 -4.75
N LEU A 161 14.63 2.73 -4.43
CA LEU A 161 13.63 3.21 -5.39
C LEU A 161 13.21 4.62 -5.00
N GLU A 162 13.85 5.61 -5.60
CA GLU A 162 13.64 7.04 -5.31
C GLU A 162 13.07 7.82 -6.49
N SER A 163 12.67 7.13 -7.57
CA SER A 163 12.09 7.82 -8.73
C SER A 163 11.18 6.90 -9.54
N SER A 164 10.33 7.52 -10.35
CA SER A 164 9.51 6.82 -11.33
C SER A 164 10.37 6.05 -12.35
N GLU A 165 11.51 6.60 -12.74
CA GLU A 165 12.47 5.96 -13.63
C GLU A 165 13.09 4.70 -13.02
N GLU A 166 13.47 4.73 -11.74
CA GLU A 166 14.04 3.57 -11.05
C GLU A 166 13.02 2.45 -10.88
N ILE A 167 11.75 2.76 -10.61
CA ILE A 167 10.68 1.78 -10.57
C ILE A 167 10.48 1.14 -11.95
N ALA A 168 10.43 1.93 -13.01
CA ALA A 168 10.32 1.42 -14.37
C ALA A 168 11.51 0.54 -14.75
N ALA A 169 12.74 0.93 -14.34
CA ALA A 169 13.96 0.14 -14.55
C ALA A 169 13.90 -1.21 -13.81
N LEU A 170 13.45 -1.22 -12.55
CA LEU A 170 13.28 -2.45 -11.77
C LEU A 170 12.31 -3.43 -12.45
N ILE A 171 11.14 -2.93 -12.86
CA ILE A 171 10.13 -3.75 -13.53
C ILE A 171 10.72 -4.34 -14.83
N LYS A 172 11.39 -3.50 -15.63
CA LYS A 172 12.02 -3.95 -16.89
C LYS A 172 13.09 -5.00 -16.64
N GLU A 173 13.99 -4.80 -15.68
CA GLU A 173 15.07 -5.75 -15.36
C GLU A 173 14.50 -7.11 -14.94
N LEU A 174 13.43 -7.10 -14.13
CA LEU A 174 12.77 -8.34 -13.71
C LEU A 174 11.99 -9.02 -14.86
N VAL A 175 11.39 -8.24 -15.78
CA VAL A 175 10.73 -8.77 -16.99
C VAL A 175 11.74 -9.45 -17.92
N ASP A 176 12.91 -8.86 -18.10
CA ASP A 176 13.96 -9.42 -18.95
C ASP A 176 14.57 -10.71 -18.37
N TYR A 177 14.56 -10.86 -17.05
CA TYR A 177 15.12 -12.03 -16.37
C TYR A 177 14.17 -13.25 -16.35
N ASP A 178 12.89 -13.03 -16.04
CA ASP A 178 11.90 -14.12 -15.95
C ASP A 178 10.52 -13.65 -16.42
N GLN A 179 10.13 -14.06 -17.63
CA GLN A 179 8.85 -13.68 -18.22
C GLN A 179 7.61 -14.21 -17.45
N THR A 180 7.78 -15.18 -16.54
CA THR A 180 6.66 -15.79 -15.81
C THR A 180 6.36 -15.11 -14.47
N GLY A 181 7.39 -14.69 -13.73
CA GLY A 181 7.24 -14.09 -12.39
C GLY A 181 7.09 -12.57 -12.38
N CYS A 182 7.66 -11.89 -13.35
CA CYS A 182 7.75 -10.43 -13.39
C CYS A 182 6.44 -9.69 -13.68
N ARG A 183 5.45 -10.36 -14.29
CA ARG A 183 4.09 -9.79 -14.45
C ARG A 183 3.39 -9.58 -13.12
N GLN A 184 3.91 -10.16 -12.04
CA GLN A 184 3.37 -10.04 -10.70
C GLN A 184 3.94 -8.85 -9.93
N LEU A 185 5.06 -8.25 -10.37
CA LEU A 185 5.54 -7.00 -9.78
C LEU A 185 4.81 -5.83 -10.42
N ARG A 186 4.18 -5.02 -9.61
CA ARG A 186 3.38 -3.85 -9.99
C ARG A 186 3.72 -2.65 -9.11
N VAL A 187 3.02 -1.57 -9.31
CA VAL A 187 3.22 -0.31 -8.60
C VAL A 187 2.03 -0.01 -7.71
N ASP A 188 2.32 0.30 -6.46
CA ASP A 188 1.45 1.05 -5.58
C ASP A 188 1.87 2.52 -5.68
N PHE A 189 1.07 3.33 -6.37
CA PHE A 189 1.40 4.72 -6.63
C PHE A 189 1.02 5.59 -5.43
N ASP A 190 1.99 5.99 -4.63
CA ASP A 190 1.76 6.86 -3.48
C ASP A 190 2.08 8.32 -3.86
N ILE A 191 1.05 9.14 -4.00
CA ILE A 191 1.19 10.56 -4.35
C ILE A 191 2.12 11.31 -3.39
N THR A 192 2.10 10.96 -2.08
CA THR A 192 2.93 11.64 -1.09
C THR A 192 4.40 11.31 -1.28
N SER A 193 4.71 10.07 -1.64
CA SER A 193 6.09 9.63 -1.90
C SER A 193 6.68 10.35 -3.12
N PHE A 194 5.94 10.44 -4.23
CA PHE A 194 6.41 11.17 -5.42
C PHE A 194 6.58 12.66 -5.16
N ALA A 195 5.63 13.30 -4.47
CA ALA A 195 5.76 14.71 -4.09
C ALA A 195 7.02 14.96 -3.22
N ARG A 196 7.32 14.07 -2.27
CA ARG A 196 8.52 14.15 -1.43
C ARG A 196 9.81 13.91 -2.21
N LEU A 197 9.74 13.16 -3.30
CA LEU A 197 10.86 12.96 -4.24
C LEU A 197 10.99 14.10 -5.26
N SER A 198 10.17 15.16 -5.11
CA SER A 198 10.13 16.32 -6.02
C SER A 198 9.72 15.95 -7.45
N GLU A 199 9.00 14.85 -7.63
CA GLU A 199 8.34 14.51 -8.89
C GLU A 199 6.90 15.05 -8.90
N GLU A 200 6.50 15.66 -10.01
CA GLU A 200 5.09 16.06 -10.18
C GLU A 200 4.22 14.80 -10.30
N PRO A 201 3.18 14.65 -9.44
CA PRO A 201 2.47 13.37 -9.34
C PRO A 201 1.81 12.90 -10.64
N CYS A 202 1.24 13.81 -11.44
CA CYS A 202 0.61 13.41 -12.70
C CYS A 202 1.65 12.93 -13.73
N GLU A 203 2.81 13.61 -13.83
CA GLU A 203 3.89 13.20 -14.74
C GLU A 203 4.49 11.86 -14.33
N ALA A 204 4.72 11.66 -13.03
CA ALA A 204 5.19 10.38 -12.50
C ALA A 204 4.17 9.26 -12.75
N TYR A 205 2.88 9.55 -12.56
CA TYR A 205 1.81 8.60 -12.82
C TYR A 205 1.73 8.21 -14.30
N GLU A 206 1.80 9.16 -15.23
CA GLU A 206 1.76 8.88 -16.67
C GLU A 206 2.85 7.91 -17.12
N LYS A 207 4.06 8.04 -16.57
CA LYS A 207 5.18 7.11 -16.83
C LYS A 207 4.92 5.70 -16.31
N LEU A 208 4.25 5.59 -15.16
CA LEU A 208 4.04 4.33 -14.46
C LEU A 208 2.65 3.72 -14.68
N ALA A 209 1.70 4.43 -15.30
CA ALA A 209 0.31 4.02 -15.45
C ALA A 209 0.11 2.56 -15.93
N PRO A 210 0.89 2.00 -16.90
CA PRO A 210 0.73 0.61 -17.31
C PRO A 210 1.06 -0.41 -16.21
N TYR A 211 1.73 0.01 -15.15
CA TYR A 211 2.18 -0.85 -14.06
C TYR A 211 1.43 -0.60 -12.74
N VAL A 212 0.63 0.47 -12.64
CA VAL A 212 -0.10 0.83 -11.44
C VAL A 212 -1.28 -0.12 -11.23
N SER A 213 -1.33 -0.79 -10.07
CA SER A 213 -2.45 -1.65 -9.66
C SER A 213 -3.20 -1.10 -8.44
N HIS A 214 -2.57 -0.20 -7.67
CA HIS A 214 -3.14 0.43 -6.50
C HIS A 214 -2.59 1.85 -6.34
N ILE A 215 -3.35 2.72 -5.70
CA ILE A 215 -2.94 4.11 -5.47
C ILE A 215 -3.16 4.45 -4.00
N HIS A 216 -2.16 5.08 -3.37
CA HIS A 216 -2.28 5.71 -2.06
C HIS A 216 -2.42 7.22 -2.16
N ILE A 217 -3.34 7.77 -1.39
CA ILE A 217 -3.48 9.21 -1.18
C ILE A 217 -3.48 9.54 0.31
N GLY A 218 -2.85 10.63 0.65
CA GLY A 218 -2.82 11.31 1.93
C GLY A 218 -2.24 12.68 1.67
N ASP A 219 -2.45 13.67 2.53
CA ASP A 219 -1.86 14.98 2.35
C ASP A 219 -0.50 15.07 3.06
N ILE A 220 0.30 16.04 2.71
CA ILE A 220 1.58 16.32 3.35
C ILE A 220 1.73 17.80 3.67
N ALA A 221 2.46 18.11 4.73
CA ALA A 221 2.78 19.48 5.07
C ALA A 221 3.74 20.12 4.04
N GLU A 222 3.81 21.44 4.00
CA GLU A 222 4.67 22.20 3.09
C GLU A 222 6.17 21.86 3.24
N ASN A 223 6.59 21.45 4.45
CA ASN A 223 7.97 21.01 4.71
C ASN A 223 8.25 19.57 4.22
N LEU A 224 7.29 18.93 3.55
CA LEU A 224 7.40 17.58 3.01
C LEU A 224 7.75 16.51 4.06
N ASP A 225 7.27 16.67 5.29
CA ASP A 225 7.41 15.69 6.36
C ASP A 225 6.83 14.32 5.93
N ARG A 226 7.30 13.24 6.54
CA ARG A 226 6.87 11.86 6.23
C ARG A 226 5.42 11.58 6.60
N ARG A 227 4.86 12.37 7.50
CA ARG A 227 3.54 12.18 8.06
C ARG A 227 2.45 12.51 7.03
N ARG A 228 1.56 11.56 6.82
CA ARG A 228 0.38 11.74 5.97
C ARG A 228 -0.75 12.40 6.75
N LEU A 229 -1.15 13.56 6.27
CA LEU A 229 -2.21 14.38 6.86
C LEU A 229 -3.58 14.02 6.25
N GLN A 230 -4.63 14.52 6.91
CA GLN A 230 -6.00 14.52 6.40
C GLN A 230 -6.05 15.19 5.01
N LEU A 231 -6.87 14.64 4.10
CA LEU A 231 -7.06 15.22 2.77
C LEU A 231 -7.50 16.68 2.84
N GLY A 232 -6.78 17.56 2.16
CA GLY A 232 -7.00 19.00 2.15
C GLY A 232 -6.39 19.76 3.34
N ALA A 233 -5.62 19.10 4.20
CA ALA A 233 -4.92 19.74 5.32
C ALA A 233 -3.46 20.12 5.00
N GLY A 234 -2.98 19.82 3.81
CA GLY A 234 -1.62 20.07 3.35
C GLY A 234 -1.56 20.78 2.01
N VAL A 235 -0.60 20.40 1.17
CA VAL A 235 -0.26 21.12 -0.06
C VAL A 235 -0.59 20.37 -1.36
N LEU A 236 -1.11 19.15 -1.30
CA LEU A 236 -1.37 18.35 -2.50
C LEU A 236 -2.69 18.71 -3.18
N ASP A 237 -2.66 18.87 -4.50
CA ASP A 237 -3.87 19.12 -5.31
C ASP A 237 -4.52 17.78 -5.72
N PHE A 238 -5.30 17.19 -4.80
CA PHE A 238 -6.04 15.96 -5.07
C PHE A 238 -7.03 16.06 -6.22
N PRO A 239 -7.84 17.14 -6.37
CA PRO A 239 -8.73 17.27 -7.51
C PRO A 239 -8.01 17.21 -8.86
N LYS A 240 -6.81 17.80 -8.97
CA LYS A 240 -5.98 17.70 -10.18
C LYS A 240 -5.52 16.25 -10.40
N PHE A 241 -4.95 15.64 -9.38
CA PHE A 241 -4.41 14.28 -9.48
C PHE A 241 -5.52 13.24 -9.74
N LEU A 242 -6.63 13.28 -9.02
CA LEU A 242 -7.74 12.35 -9.21
C LEU A 242 -8.35 12.45 -10.61
N ARG A 243 -8.46 13.67 -11.19
CA ARG A 243 -8.87 13.84 -12.58
C ARG A 243 -7.83 13.29 -13.58
N CYS A 244 -6.56 13.43 -13.28
CA CYS A 244 -5.48 12.85 -14.11
C CYS A 244 -5.63 11.32 -14.22
N ILE A 245 -5.77 10.62 -13.09
CA ILE A 245 -5.92 9.16 -13.10
C ILE A 245 -7.28 8.71 -13.69
N GLU A 246 -8.35 9.47 -13.49
CA GLU A 246 -9.66 9.21 -14.09
C GLU A 246 -9.60 9.30 -15.63
N THR A 247 -8.94 10.32 -16.15
CA THR A 247 -8.76 10.54 -17.60
C THR A 247 -7.90 9.44 -18.23
N SER A 248 -6.98 8.84 -17.48
CA SER A 248 -6.16 7.70 -17.94
C SER A 248 -6.95 6.38 -18.05
N GLY A 249 -8.19 6.34 -17.54
CA GLY A 249 -9.02 5.13 -17.49
C GLY A 249 -8.68 4.20 -16.33
N TYR A 250 -8.01 4.67 -15.28
CA TYR A 250 -7.75 3.88 -14.09
C TYR A 250 -9.08 3.46 -13.40
N ASP A 251 -9.28 2.17 -13.24
CA ASP A 251 -10.49 1.57 -12.66
C ASP A 251 -10.26 0.86 -11.31
N GLY A 252 -9.01 0.88 -10.83
CA GLY A 252 -8.60 0.29 -9.56
C GLY A 252 -9.00 1.07 -8.32
N PHE A 253 -8.41 0.71 -7.20
CA PHE A 253 -8.66 1.34 -5.90
C PHE A 253 -7.67 2.46 -5.61
N VAL A 254 -8.22 3.53 -5.00
CA VAL A 254 -7.48 4.64 -4.41
C VAL A 254 -7.68 4.57 -2.90
N ALA A 255 -6.65 4.22 -2.16
CA ALA A 255 -6.70 4.07 -0.71
C ALA A 255 -6.25 5.35 0.01
N ILE A 256 -7.02 5.77 0.99
CA ILE A 256 -6.61 6.85 1.88
C ILE A 256 -5.78 6.26 3.00
N GLN A 257 -4.54 6.74 3.13
CA GLN A 257 -3.62 6.37 4.20
C GLN A 257 -3.22 7.61 4.99
N LEU A 258 -3.51 7.60 6.30
CA LEU A 258 -3.18 8.70 7.22
C LEU A 258 -2.31 8.18 8.36
N ASP A 259 -1.39 9.01 8.85
CA ASP A 259 -0.50 8.66 9.96
C ASP A 259 -0.87 9.48 11.21
N ASP A 260 -0.74 8.85 12.42
CA ASP A 260 -1.00 9.47 13.73
C ASP A 260 -2.47 9.88 13.97
N TYR A 261 -3.43 9.12 13.41
CA TYR A 261 -4.86 9.37 13.62
C TYR A 261 -5.55 8.33 14.50
N GLU A 262 -4.82 7.46 15.17
CA GLU A 262 -5.35 6.32 15.92
C GLU A 262 -6.32 6.73 17.06
N GLN A 263 -6.06 7.88 17.69
CA GLN A 263 -6.93 8.41 18.75
C GLN A 263 -8.24 9.02 18.23
N GLN A 264 -8.34 9.26 16.92
CA GLN A 264 -9.49 9.91 16.30
C GLN A 264 -9.85 9.26 14.96
N ALA A 265 -9.62 7.96 14.84
CA ALA A 265 -9.78 7.20 13.60
C ALA A 265 -11.16 7.38 12.96
N GLU A 266 -12.24 7.30 13.75
CA GLU A 266 -13.61 7.46 13.28
C GLU A 266 -13.86 8.88 12.73
N LYS A 267 -13.28 9.90 13.34
CA LYS A 267 -13.39 11.30 12.83
C LYS A 267 -12.61 11.45 11.53
N ALA A 268 -11.42 10.86 11.47
CA ALA A 268 -10.56 10.97 10.30
C ALA A 268 -11.16 10.27 9.07
N VAL A 269 -11.73 9.09 9.22
CA VAL A 269 -12.36 8.38 8.10
C VAL A 269 -13.61 9.13 7.59
N ILE A 270 -14.44 9.68 8.50
CA ILE A 270 -15.61 10.49 8.13
C ILE A 270 -15.18 11.78 7.42
N ALA A 271 -14.15 12.46 7.92
CA ALA A 271 -13.63 13.69 7.30
C ALA A 271 -13.07 13.41 5.89
N SER A 272 -12.39 12.27 5.69
CA SER A 272 -11.91 11.86 4.36
C SER A 272 -13.06 11.59 3.39
N ALA A 273 -14.10 10.89 3.84
CA ALA A 273 -15.29 10.64 3.02
C ALA A 273 -15.99 11.94 2.63
N ASN A 274 -16.17 12.85 3.59
CA ASN A 274 -16.78 14.16 3.34
C ASN A 274 -15.98 14.98 2.33
N TYR A 275 -14.65 15.03 2.47
CA TYR A 275 -13.79 15.72 1.51
C TYR A 275 -13.99 15.19 0.08
N LEU A 276 -14.00 13.86 -0.09
CA LEU A 276 -14.20 13.27 -1.42
C LEU A 276 -15.61 13.52 -1.97
N LYS A 277 -16.65 13.53 -1.12
CA LYS A 277 -18.03 13.89 -1.50
C LYS A 277 -18.12 15.35 -1.93
N GLU A 278 -17.55 16.27 -1.17
CA GLU A 278 -17.50 17.69 -1.49
C GLU A 278 -16.79 17.99 -2.81
N LYS A 279 -15.76 17.20 -3.14
CA LYS A 279 -15.03 17.32 -4.42
C LYS A 279 -15.68 16.52 -5.57
N GLY A 280 -16.78 15.80 -5.32
CA GLY A 280 -17.52 15.04 -6.32
C GLY A 280 -16.90 13.71 -6.75
N PHE A 281 -16.03 13.13 -5.92
CA PHE A 281 -15.36 11.84 -6.19
C PHE A 281 -16.03 10.66 -5.49
N LEU A 282 -16.76 10.88 -4.41
CA LEU A 282 -17.62 9.87 -3.79
C LEU A 282 -19.09 10.27 -3.96
N PRO A 283 -20.00 9.30 -4.18
CA PRO A 283 -21.42 9.58 -4.22
C PRO A 283 -21.92 10.08 -2.84
N ALA A 284 -22.97 10.89 -2.87
CA ALA A 284 -23.58 11.41 -1.65
C ALA A 284 -24.22 10.30 -0.82
N ASP A 285 -24.80 9.29 -1.50
CA ASP A 285 -25.46 8.15 -0.88
C ASP A 285 -24.57 6.89 -0.95
N PRO A 286 -24.34 6.19 0.18
CA PRO A 286 -23.53 4.97 0.20
C PRO A 286 -24.09 3.80 -0.66
N GLU A 287 -25.39 3.78 -0.94
CA GLU A 287 -26.01 2.73 -1.75
C GLU A 287 -25.53 2.76 -3.22
N ASP A 288 -25.06 3.90 -3.70
CA ASP A 288 -24.53 4.05 -5.06
C ASP A 288 -23.10 3.51 -5.24
N CYS A 289 -22.41 3.16 -4.15
CA CYS A 289 -21.07 2.56 -4.20
C CYS A 289 -21.05 1.06 -4.60
N GLN A 290 -22.22 0.41 -4.69
CA GLN A 290 -22.31 -1.04 -4.95
C GLN A 290 -22.51 -1.39 -6.43
N GLN A 291 -22.61 -0.42 -7.30
CA GLN A 291 -22.67 -0.61 -8.76
C GLN A 291 -21.28 -0.48 -9.37
#